data_cfef4447fee81363563ebfdca63732dc
#
_entry.id   cfef4447fee81363563ebfdca63732dc
#
_cell.length_a   1.000
_cell.length_b   1.000
_cell.length_c   1.000
_cell.angle_alpha   90.00
_cell.angle_beta   90.00
_cell.angle_gamma   90.00
#
_symmetry.space_group_name_H-M   'P 1'
#
loop_
_entity.id
_entity.type
_entity.pdbx_description
1 polymer ?
#
loop_
_entity_poly.entity_id
_entity_poly.type
_entity_poly.pdbx_seq_one_letter_code
_entity_poly.pdbx_strand_id
1 'polypeptide(L)'
;MRFVTDEHVPRVFVTTLRSNGHDVDRARDRLGEATDDTELLRLTADEGAVLITHDKKDFPVRVGESVEHAGIVVYTDPNWLRDDPNSAVRVLERATSYHPKDELHNAVGWLNQWR
;
A
#
# COMPACT_ATOMS: atom_id res chain seq x y z
N MET A 1 2.76 -4.73 -10.99
CA MET A 1 3.50 -4.12 -9.86
C MET A 1 3.28 -4.94 -8.61
N ARG A 2 4.23 -4.93 -7.70
CA ARG A 2 4.11 -5.71 -6.46
C ARG A 2 3.67 -4.82 -5.30
N PHE A 3 2.67 -5.28 -4.57
CA PHE A 3 2.12 -4.58 -3.41
C PHE A 3 2.10 -5.49 -2.19
N VAL A 4 2.20 -4.88 -1.01
CA VAL A 4 1.89 -5.52 0.26
C VAL A 4 0.84 -4.65 0.95
N THR A 5 -0.22 -5.26 1.46
CA THR A 5 -1.30 -4.54 2.14
C THR A 5 -1.27 -4.82 3.64
N ASP A 6 -1.57 -3.80 4.45
CA ASP A 6 -1.71 -4.02 5.88
C ASP A 6 -3.00 -4.80 6.22
N GLU A 7 -3.17 -5.16 7.48
CA GLU A 7 -4.30 -6.01 7.90
C GLU A 7 -5.67 -5.32 7.80
N HIS A 8 -5.71 -3.99 7.70
CA HIS A 8 -6.95 -3.23 7.64
C HIS A 8 -7.47 -3.02 6.23
N VAL A 9 -6.65 -3.32 5.22
CA VAL A 9 -7.07 -3.16 3.82
C VAL A 9 -8.19 -4.15 3.50
N PRO A 10 -9.33 -3.71 2.93
CA PRO A 10 -10.44 -4.60 2.61
C PRO A 10 -10.02 -5.74 1.68
N ARG A 11 -10.47 -6.95 1.97
CA ARG A 11 -10.15 -8.14 1.16
C ARG A 11 -10.58 -8.01 -0.28
N VAL A 12 -11.74 -7.40 -0.53
CA VAL A 12 -12.25 -7.21 -1.88
C VAL A 12 -11.31 -6.35 -2.71
N PHE A 13 -10.65 -5.38 -2.10
CA PHE A 13 -9.67 -4.55 -2.79
C PHE A 13 -8.44 -5.39 -3.18
N VAL A 14 -7.96 -6.23 -2.28
CA VAL A 14 -6.84 -7.15 -2.55
C VAL A 14 -7.19 -8.09 -3.71
N THR A 15 -8.38 -8.68 -3.68
CA THR A 15 -8.86 -9.57 -4.74
C THR A 15 -8.93 -8.83 -6.08
N THR A 16 -9.42 -7.60 -6.07
CA THR A 16 -9.54 -6.79 -7.29
C THR A 16 -8.17 -6.44 -7.87
N LEU A 17 -7.20 -6.10 -7.02
CA LEU A 17 -5.82 -5.87 -7.46
C LEU A 17 -5.23 -7.12 -8.14
N ARG A 18 -5.41 -8.28 -7.52
CA ARG A 18 -4.93 -9.54 -8.09
C ARG A 18 -5.59 -9.84 -9.43
N SER A 19 -6.89 -9.56 -9.55
CA SER A 19 -7.64 -9.75 -10.80
C SER A 19 -7.14 -8.84 -11.92
N ASN A 20 -6.52 -7.73 -11.58
CA ASN A 20 -5.94 -6.80 -12.55
C ASN A 20 -4.46 -7.10 -12.85
N GLY A 21 -3.96 -8.26 -12.41
CA GLY A 21 -2.61 -8.70 -12.77
C GLY A 21 -1.50 -8.24 -11.83
N HIS A 22 -1.85 -7.63 -10.70
CA HIS A 22 -0.86 -7.20 -9.71
C HIS A 22 -0.51 -8.33 -8.76
N ASP A 23 0.75 -8.36 -8.33
CA ASP A 23 1.23 -9.29 -7.34
C ASP A 23 1.03 -8.67 -5.95
N VAL A 24 0.12 -9.23 -5.17
CA VAL A 24 -0.28 -8.65 -3.89
C VAL A 24 -0.21 -9.68 -2.78
N ASP A 25 0.52 -9.37 -1.73
CA ASP A 25 0.54 -10.16 -0.50
C ASP A 25 -0.08 -9.34 0.63
N ARG A 26 -0.81 -10.02 1.50
CA ARG A 26 -1.31 -9.41 2.73
C ARG A 26 -0.24 -9.57 3.81
N ALA A 27 0.02 -8.49 4.55
CA ALA A 27 0.99 -8.52 5.63
C ALA A 27 0.70 -9.64 6.64
N ARG A 28 -0.57 -9.84 6.96
CA ARG A 28 -1.01 -10.89 7.88
C ARG A 28 -0.58 -12.29 7.43
N ASP A 29 -0.62 -12.56 6.13
CA ASP A 29 -0.25 -13.86 5.57
C ASP A 29 1.26 -14.10 5.60
N ARG A 30 2.05 -13.02 5.59
CA ARG A 30 3.51 -13.10 5.58
C ARG A 30 4.14 -13.02 6.97
N LEU A 31 3.59 -12.19 7.84
CA LEU A 31 4.20 -11.85 9.14
C LEU A 31 3.33 -12.23 10.34
N GLY A 32 2.08 -12.66 10.09
CA GLY A 32 1.13 -12.99 11.17
C GLY A 32 0.41 -11.77 11.71
N GLU A 33 -0.36 -11.97 12.77
CA GLU A 33 -1.14 -10.91 13.41
C GLU A 33 -0.25 -9.99 14.25
N ALA A 34 -0.71 -8.77 14.46
CA ALA A 34 -0.08 -7.78 15.33
C ALA A 34 1.38 -7.48 14.98
N THR A 35 1.72 -7.51 13.70
CA THR A 35 3.06 -7.19 13.23
C THR A 35 3.39 -5.72 13.46
N ASP A 36 4.63 -5.46 13.90
CA ASP A 36 5.17 -4.12 14.03
C ASP A 36 5.23 -3.43 12.65
N ASP A 37 4.82 -2.16 12.60
CA ASP A 37 4.84 -1.35 11.38
C ASP A 37 6.25 -1.26 10.77
N THR A 38 7.29 -1.20 11.60
CA THR A 38 8.68 -1.17 11.13
C THR A 38 9.07 -2.47 10.44
N GLU A 39 8.67 -3.62 10.99
CA GLU A 39 8.93 -4.92 10.36
C GLU A 39 8.21 -5.05 9.03
N LEU A 40 6.96 -4.57 8.97
CA LEU A 40 6.18 -4.57 7.75
C LEU A 40 6.86 -3.74 6.67
N LEU A 41 7.32 -2.55 7.02
CA LEU A 41 7.97 -1.67 6.07
C LEU A 41 9.30 -2.25 5.56
N ARG A 42 10.07 -2.91 6.43
CA ARG A 42 11.30 -3.59 6.04
C ARG A 42 11.03 -4.73 5.07
N LEU A 43 9.97 -5.51 5.31
CA LEU A 43 9.57 -6.58 4.39
C LEU A 43 9.27 -6.01 3.01
N THR A 44 8.48 -4.94 2.94
CA THR A 44 8.14 -4.32 1.65
C THR A 44 9.37 -3.77 0.94
N ALA A 45 10.28 -3.17 1.67
CA ALA A 45 11.52 -2.63 1.11
C ALA A 45 12.40 -3.76 0.54
N ASP A 46 12.57 -4.85 1.28
CA ASP A 46 13.38 -5.99 0.85
C ASP A 46 12.82 -6.65 -0.41
N GLU A 47 11.52 -6.65 -0.58
CA GLU A 47 10.86 -7.25 -1.75
C GLU A 47 10.60 -6.27 -2.89
N GLY A 48 10.97 -5.00 -2.73
CA GLY A 48 10.68 -3.98 -3.73
C GLY A 48 9.19 -3.74 -3.92
N ALA A 49 8.39 -3.96 -2.87
CA ALA A 49 6.94 -3.82 -2.93
C ALA A 49 6.48 -2.46 -2.38
N VAL A 50 5.39 -1.95 -2.96
CA VAL A 50 4.74 -0.74 -2.45
C VAL A 50 3.77 -1.14 -1.34
N LEU A 51 3.86 -0.50 -0.18
CA LEU A 51 2.97 -0.74 0.93
C LEU A 51 1.68 0.06 0.75
N ILE A 52 0.53 -0.60 0.90
CA ILE A 52 -0.77 0.05 0.94
C ILE A 52 -1.29 -0.04 2.37
N THR A 53 -1.55 1.10 2.99
CA THR A 53 -1.93 1.16 4.39
C THR A 53 -3.03 2.18 4.65
N HIS A 54 -3.84 1.92 5.67
CA HIS A 54 -4.85 2.87 6.13
C HIS A 54 -4.17 4.04 6.86
N ASP A 55 -4.77 5.22 6.76
CA ASP A 55 -4.29 6.41 7.47
C ASP A 55 -4.31 6.18 8.98
N LYS A 56 -3.14 5.96 9.52
CA LYS A 56 -2.90 5.87 10.96
C LYS A 56 -2.17 7.12 11.39
N LYS A 57 -2.51 7.62 12.56
CA LYS A 57 -1.84 8.80 13.11
C LYS A 57 -0.33 8.60 13.14
N ASP A 58 0.40 9.50 12.49
CA ASP A 58 1.86 9.57 12.44
C ASP A 58 2.57 8.39 11.77
N PHE A 59 1.83 7.40 11.23
CA PHE A 59 2.46 6.22 10.63
C PHE A 59 3.40 6.57 9.47
N PRO A 60 2.94 7.29 8.41
CA PRO A 60 3.80 7.52 7.25
C PRO A 60 5.04 8.36 7.58
N VAL A 61 4.90 9.34 8.46
CA VAL A 61 5.98 10.23 8.83
C VAL A 61 6.99 9.51 9.72
N ARG A 62 6.52 8.91 10.81
CA ARG A 62 7.40 8.30 11.80
C ARG A 62 8.16 7.08 11.27
N VAL A 63 7.45 6.17 10.59
CA VAL A 63 8.05 4.92 10.12
C VAL A 63 8.81 5.12 8.82
N GLY A 64 8.27 5.91 7.89
CA GLY A 64 8.91 6.19 6.61
C GLY A 64 10.22 6.94 6.72
N GLU A 65 10.41 7.74 7.77
CA GLU A 65 11.66 8.47 8.01
C GLU A 65 12.78 7.56 8.56
N SER A 66 12.42 6.47 9.22
CA SER A 66 13.38 5.60 9.88
C SER A 66 13.84 4.40 9.05
N VAL A 67 13.13 4.06 7.97
CA VAL A 67 13.39 2.88 7.16
C VAL A 67 13.25 3.24 5.67
N GLU A 68 14.24 2.82 4.87
CA GLU A 68 14.10 2.91 3.42
C GLU A 68 12.99 1.98 2.93
N HIS A 69 12.21 2.43 1.93
CA HIS A 69 11.12 1.64 1.37
C HIS A 69 10.90 1.94 -0.11
N ALA A 70 10.20 1.05 -0.79
CA ALA A 70 9.92 1.18 -2.22
C ALA A 70 8.71 2.08 -2.52
N GLY A 71 8.06 2.60 -1.50
CA GLY A 71 6.91 3.48 -1.59
C GLY A 71 5.80 3.08 -0.64
N ILE A 72 5.07 4.07 -0.14
CA ILE A 72 3.91 3.88 0.73
C ILE A 72 2.74 4.61 0.10
N VAL A 73 1.61 3.92 -0.07
CA VAL A 73 0.35 4.52 -0.49
C VAL A 73 -0.62 4.44 0.68
N VAL A 74 -1.12 5.60 1.09
CA VAL A 74 -2.03 5.73 2.22
C VAL A 74 -3.43 6.02 1.69
N TYR A 75 -4.43 5.32 2.21
CA TYR A 75 -5.83 5.63 1.93
C TYR A 75 -6.54 6.07 3.20
N THR A 76 -7.53 6.96 3.05
CA THR A 76 -8.28 7.51 4.18
C THR A 76 -9.71 6.97 4.26
N ASP A 77 -10.27 6.52 3.13
CA ASP A 77 -11.66 6.05 3.05
C ASP A 77 -11.72 4.55 2.76
N PRO A 78 -11.85 3.70 3.79
CA PRO A 78 -11.96 2.26 3.58
C PRO A 78 -13.27 1.88 2.86
N ASN A 79 -14.32 2.69 2.95
CA ASN A 79 -15.57 2.43 2.26
C ASN A 79 -15.40 2.49 0.75
N TRP A 80 -14.59 3.40 0.25
CA TRP A 80 -14.30 3.50 -1.18
C TRP A 80 -13.63 2.22 -1.69
N LEU A 81 -12.64 1.72 -0.98
CA LEU A 81 -11.94 0.49 -1.36
C LEU A 81 -12.85 -0.74 -1.29
N ARG A 82 -13.79 -0.77 -0.37
CA ARG A 82 -14.72 -1.87 -0.18
C ARG A 82 -15.88 -1.83 -1.16
N ASP A 83 -16.48 -0.65 -1.35
CA ASP A 83 -17.73 -0.49 -2.10
C ASP A 83 -17.48 -0.27 -3.60
N ASP A 84 -16.33 0.32 -3.96
CA ASP A 84 -15.96 0.55 -5.36
C ASP A 84 -14.48 0.20 -5.61
N PRO A 85 -14.11 -1.07 -5.42
CA PRO A 85 -12.72 -1.48 -5.53
C PRO A 85 -12.14 -1.28 -6.94
N ASN A 86 -12.94 -1.39 -7.99
CA ASN A 86 -12.47 -1.17 -9.35
C ASN A 86 -12.02 0.28 -9.57
N SER A 87 -12.78 1.24 -9.07
CA SER A 87 -12.40 2.65 -9.13
C SER A 87 -11.11 2.90 -8.35
N ALA A 88 -11.02 2.35 -7.14
CA ALA A 88 -9.83 2.51 -6.29
C ALA A 88 -8.58 1.91 -6.94
N VAL A 89 -8.71 0.75 -7.59
CA VAL A 89 -7.59 0.13 -8.31
C VAL A 89 -7.12 1.01 -9.46
N ARG A 90 -8.04 1.58 -10.24
CA ARG A 90 -7.68 2.48 -11.36
C ARG A 90 -6.94 3.72 -10.86
N VAL A 91 -7.38 4.28 -9.74
CA VAL A 91 -6.72 5.44 -9.13
C VAL A 91 -5.33 5.05 -8.64
N LEU A 92 -5.17 3.89 -8.01
CA LEU A 92 -3.88 3.39 -7.57
C LEU A 92 -2.93 3.18 -8.76
N GLU A 93 -3.42 2.57 -9.84
CA GLU A 93 -2.64 2.36 -11.05
C GLU A 93 -2.20 3.69 -11.67
N ARG A 94 -3.08 4.68 -11.69
CA ARG A 94 -2.74 6.03 -12.17
C ARG A 94 -1.65 6.65 -11.31
N ALA A 95 -1.81 6.62 -9.99
CA ALA A 95 -0.85 7.21 -9.06
C ALA A 95 0.54 6.58 -9.20
N THR A 96 0.59 5.25 -9.32
CA THR A 96 1.88 4.55 -9.46
C THR A 96 2.48 4.68 -10.85
N SER A 97 1.66 4.86 -11.89
CA SER A 97 2.16 5.04 -13.27
C SER A 97 2.81 6.40 -13.49
N TYR A 98 2.34 7.43 -12.80
CA TYR A 98 2.94 8.78 -12.90
C TYR A 98 4.29 8.89 -12.21
N HIS A 99 4.61 7.93 -11.35
CA HIS A 99 5.87 7.92 -10.61
C HIS A 99 6.70 6.73 -11.05
N PRO A 100 7.81 6.94 -11.77
CA PRO A 100 8.78 5.88 -12.03
C PRO A 100 9.23 5.24 -10.71
N LYS A 101 9.71 4.00 -10.78
CA LYS A 101 10.13 3.26 -9.56
C LYS A 101 11.09 4.07 -8.68
N ASP A 102 11.97 4.85 -9.33
CA ASP A 102 12.95 5.67 -8.59
C ASP A 102 12.28 6.79 -7.79
N GLU A 103 11.17 7.32 -8.28
CA GLU A 103 10.42 8.36 -7.57
C GLU A 103 9.54 7.81 -6.46
N LEU A 104 9.15 6.54 -6.55
CA LEU A 104 8.39 5.88 -5.48
C LEU A 104 9.28 5.53 -4.29
N HIS A 105 10.58 5.36 -4.51
CA HIS A 105 11.51 5.04 -3.44
C HIS A 105 11.49 6.13 -2.36
N ASN A 106 11.18 5.72 -1.13
CA ASN A 106 11.04 6.60 0.02
C ASN A 106 9.91 7.66 -0.10
N ALA A 107 9.01 7.50 -1.06
CA ALA A 107 7.88 8.41 -1.23
C ALA A 107 6.65 7.91 -0.48
N VAL A 108 5.85 8.86 0.01
CA VAL A 108 4.54 8.58 0.62
C VAL A 108 3.50 9.32 -0.19
N GLY A 109 2.53 8.59 -0.72
CA GLY A 109 1.44 9.14 -1.52
C GLY A 109 0.08 8.89 -0.85
N TRP A 110 -0.85 9.83 -1.05
CA TRP A 110 -2.21 9.72 -0.53
C TRP A 110 -3.15 9.37 -1.68
N LEU A 111 -3.72 8.17 -1.63
CA LEU A 111 -4.54 7.64 -2.73
C LEU A 111 -5.70 8.58 -3.10
N ASN A 112 -6.34 9.18 -2.12
CA ASN A 112 -7.47 10.08 -2.35
C ASN A 112 -7.09 11.36 -3.10
N GLN A 113 -5.84 11.76 -3.14
CA GLN A 113 -5.38 12.92 -3.92
C GLN A 113 -5.39 12.65 -5.43
N TRP A 114 -5.40 11.39 -5.82
CA TRP A 114 -5.43 10.98 -7.22
C TRP A 114 -6.84 10.59 -7.71
N ARG A 115 -7.80 10.66 -6.82
CA ARG A 115 -9.22 10.32 -7.09
C ARG A 115 -9.99 11.38 -7.96
#